data_c7cb95b4cbdb5b122ebcfdad6b7de9d6
#
_entry.id   c7cb95b4cbdb5b122ebcfdad6b7de9d6
#
_cell.length_a   1.000
_cell.length_b   1.000
_cell.length_c   1.000
_cell.angle_alpha   90.00
_cell.angle_beta   90.00
_cell.angle_gamma   90.00
#
_symmetry.space_group_name_H-M   'P 1'
#
loop_
_entity.id
_entity.type
_entity.pdbx_description
1 polymer ?
#
loop_
_entity_poly.entity_id
_entity_poly.type
_entity_poly.pdbx_seq_one_letter_code
_entity_poly.pdbx_strand_id
1 'polypeptide(L)'
;MEPFDSNELKSAIRMPGINWNIAFFGGHFQITNEDWHMPPERHSAFEVIQIISGSEQIKIQDEVITLESNDILLIKPNTLHEIWTGEQTSYFNFHFNVSDARFVNNLMMHKNLIFNSSKDTELTESLGAMRALLNQKMIYDFKTEFQILIYLSDFLLALMESVPGGAGKRTNSVILAEKLMELIQSNLATRIQSVLTNNVYSEKLPELNLAQMAQKLQISPSYAFEVFKKTYKQSPRQYLTKLIMQEAQNWLLIPEIRIQDISYALGYSDPAHFTRQFKKWTGETPRQFQKQVSPTQ
;
A
#
# COMPACT_ATOMS: atom_id res chain seq x y z
N MET A 1 -22.62 -4.78 10.30
CA MET A 1 -22.84 -3.85 11.43
C MET A 1 -21.47 -3.46 11.93
N GLU A 2 -21.10 -2.20 11.83
CA GLU A 2 -19.86 -1.78 12.49
C GLU A 2 -19.99 -2.09 13.99
N PRO A 3 -18.94 -2.59 14.64
CA PRO A 3 -19.01 -3.01 16.05
C PRO A 3 -19.41 -1.88 17.01
N PHE A 4 -19.59 -0.66 16.51
CA PHE A 4 -19.89 0.56 17.26
C PHE A 4 -21.25 1.20 16.93
N ASP A 5 -22.11 0.53 16.15
CA ASP A 5 -23.42 1.10 15.73
C ASP A 5 -24.57 0.77 16.68
N SER A 6 -24.25 0.52 17.94
CA SER A 6 -25.26 0.34 18.99
C SER A 6 -25.86 1.69 19.38
N ASN A 7 -27.18 1.70 19.72
CA ASN A 7 -27.85 2.89 20.21
C ASN A 7 -27.19 3.51 21.47
N GLU A 8 -26.47 2.70 22.23
CA GLU A 8 -25.73 3.09 23.43
C GLU A 8 -24.51 3.97 23.17
N LEU A 9 -23.97 3.94 21.95
CA LEU A 9 -22.78 4.70 21.56
C LEU A 9 -23.07 5.94 20.69
N LYS A 10 -24.34 6.34 20.56
CA LYS A 10 -24.72 7.51 19.74
C LYS A 10 -24.10 8.83 20.20
N SER A 11 -23.82 8.97 21.49
CA SER A 11 -23.17 10.15 22.07
C SER A 11 -21.66 10.05 22.20
N ALA A 12 -21.05 8.93 21.80
CA ALA A 12 -19.62 8.72 21.92
C ALA A 12 -18.83 9.55 20.89
N ILE A 13 -17.78 10.20 21.34
CA ILE A 13 -16.77 10.80 20.47
C ILE A 13 -15.85 9.67 20.01
N ARG A 14 -15.75 9.46 18.70
CA ARG A 14 -15.09 8.30 18.11
C ARG A 14 -13.83 8.68 17.34
N MET A 15 -12.84 7.81 17.37
CA MET A 15 -11.71 7.87 16.43
C MET A 15 -12.14 7.32 15.06
N PRO A 16 -11.57 7.81 13.96
CA PRO A 16 -11.80 7.25 12.63
C PRO A 16 -11.24 5.82 12.55
N GLY A 17 -11.95 4.94 11.84
CA GLY A 17 -11.36 3.66 11.44
C GLY A 17 -10.22 3.88 10.46
N ILE A 18 -9.12 3.15 10.66
CA ILE A 18 -7.97 3.11 9.75
C ILE A 18 -7.93 1.73 9.15
N ASN A 19 -8.17 1.63 7.84
CA ASN A 19 -8.18 0.36 7.11
C ASN A 19 -7.27 0.45 5.88
N TRP A 20 -6.00 0.73 6.13
CA TRP A 20 -4.94 0.78 5.13
C TRP A 20 -3.68 0.11 5.66
N ASN A 21 -2.96 -0.56 4.77
CA ASN A 21 -1.74 -1.28 5.12
C ASN A 21 -0.53 -0.43 4.76
N ILE A 22 0.44 -0.42 5.65
CA ILE A 22 1.79 0.06 5.41
C ILE A 22 2.68 -1.17 5.30
N ALA A 23 3.43 -1.29 4.22
CA ALA A 23 4.40 -2.35 4.03
C ALA A 23 5.80 -1.74 3.92
N PHE A 24 6.74 -2.29 4.66
CA PHE A 24 8.16 -1.98 4.59
C PHE A 24 8.88 -3.19 3.97
N PHE A 25 9.62 -2.99 2.89
CA PHE A 25 10.29 -4.08 2.16
C PHE A 25 11.77 -4.17 2.45
N GLY A 26 12.25 -3.40 3.42
CA GLY A 26 13.65 -3.35 3.78
C GLY A 26 14.34 -2.07 3.31
N GLY A 27 15.53 -1.87 3.83
CA GLY A 27 16.40 -0.74 3.49
C GLY A 27 17.84 -1.06 3.84
N HIS A 28 18.76 -0.26 3.32
CA HIS A 28 20.17 -0.41 3.55
C HIS A 28 20.89 0.94 3.60
N PHE A 29 22.02 0.98 4.26
CA PHE A 29 23.02 2.04 4.15
C PHE A 29 24.21 1.46 3.40
N GLN A 30 24.70 2.20 2.42
CA GLN A 30 25.85 1.79 1.61
C GLN A 30 26.82 2.93 1.44
N ILE A 31 28.10 2.59 1.35
CA ILE A 31 29.18 3.47 0.89
C ILE A 31 29.65 2.89 -0.43
N THR A 32 29.57 3.67 -1.49
CA THR A 32 29.96 3.29 -2.85
C THR A 32 31.31 3.93 -3.21
N ASN A 33 31.97 3.37 -4.20
CA ASN A 33 33.13 3.98 -4.88
C ASN A 33 32.68 4.80 -6.11
N GLU A 34 33.63 5.46 -6.74
CA GLU A 34 33.38 6.33 -7.91
C GLU A 34 32.84 5.61 -9.16
N ASP A 35 33.05 4.31 -9.27
CA ASP A 35 32.60 3.51 -10.42
C ASP A 35 31.31 2.72 -10.14
N TRP A 36 30.64 2.99 -9.02
CA TRP A 36 29.44 2.24 -8.66
C TRP A 36 28.27 2.57 -9.58
N HIS A 37 27.59 1.52 -10.04
CA HIS A 37 26.46 1.64 -10.94
C HIS A 37 25.39 0.59 -10.64
N MET A 38 24.16 1.05 -10.45
CA MET A 38 22.95 0.23 -10.41
C MET A 38 22.32 0.28 -11.80
N PRO A 39 22.22 -0.86 -12.51
CA PRO A 39 21.64 -0.90 -13.85
C PRO A 39 20.15 -0.50 -13.81
N PRO A 40 19.56 -0.15 -14.97
CA PRO A 40 18.15 0.23 -15.03
C PRO A 40 17.23 -0.80 -14.39
N GLU A 41 16.45 -0.37 -13.42
CA GLU A 41 15.51 -1.20 -12.69
C GLU A 41 14.12 -0.56 -12.57
N ARG A 42 13.15 -1.37 -12.20
CA ARG A 42 11.76 -0.95 -11.96
C ARG A 42 11.12 -1.87 -10.95
N HIS A 43 10.53 -1.30 -9.93
CA HIS A 43 9.80 -2.03 -8.89
C HIS A 43 8.43 -1.42 -8.57
N SER A 44 7.55 -2.18 -7.92
CA SER A 44 6.18 -1.76 -7.61
C SER A 44 6.05 -1.00 -6.28
N ALA A 45 7.15 -0.76 -5.59
CA ALA A 45 7.21 -0.01 -4.33
C ALA A 45 7.60 1.46 -4.56
N PHE A 46 7.30 2.32 -3.59
CA PHE A 46 8.00 3.58 -3.43
C PHE A 46 9.41 3.29 -2.92
N GLU A 47 10.36 4.09 -3.37
CA GLU A 47 11.74 4.04 -2.91
C GLU A 47 12.18 5.41 -2.41
N VAL A 48 12.83 5.44 -1.27
CA VAL A 48 13.45 6.65 -0.71
C VAL A 48 14.95 6.50 -0.79
N ILE A 49 15.62 7.51 -1.32
CA ILE A 49 17.09 7.61 -1.34
C ILE A 49 17.47 8.90 -0.63
N GLN A 50 18.28 8.80 0.42
CA GLN A 50 18.87 9.95 1.14
C GLN A 50 20.37 9.93 0.92
N ILE A 51 20.93 10.99 0.34
CA ILE A 51 22.36 11.17 0.22
C ILE A 51 22.92 11.70 1.54
N ILE A 52 23.88 10.98 2.13
CA ILE A 52 24.52 11.34 3.38
C ILE A 52 25.80 12.12 3.13
N SER A 53 26.61 11.67 2.15
CA SER A 53 27.80 12.35 1.70
C SER A 53 28.11 12.00 0.24
N GLY A 54 28.78 12.89 -0.48
CA GLY A 54 29.04 12.74 -1.91
C GLY A 54 27.81 13.11 -2.75
N SER A 55 27.74 12.57 -3.95
CA SER A 55 26.67 12.83 -4.90
C SER A 55 26.29 11.59 -5.72
N GLU A 56 25.03 11.49 -6.13
CA GLU A 56 24.52 10.46 -7.04
C GLU A 56 23.86 11.08 -8.26
N GLN A 57 24.04 10.47 -9.41
CA GLN A 57 23.27 10.78 -10.61
C GLN A 57 22.21 9.69 -10.81
N ILE A 58 20.98 10.14 -10.96
CA ILE A 58 19.82 9.25 -11.13
C ILE A 58 19.12 9.61 -12.42
N LYS A 59 19.03 8.64 -13.33
CA LYS A 59 18.23 8.76 -14.54
C LYS A 59 16.84 8.23 -14.28
N ILE A 60 15.85 9.12 -14.37
CA ILE A 60 14.42 8.76 -14.27
C ILE A 60 13.79 8.99 -15.63
N GLN A 61 13.38 7.89 -16.30
CA GLN A 61 12.95 7.93 -17.70
C GLN A 61 14.05 8.51 -18.62
N ASP A 62 13.86 9.73 -19.15
CA ASP A 62 14.82 10.41 -20.03
C ASP A 62 15.54 11.58 -19.34
N GLU A 63 15.29 11.82 -18.06
CA GLU A 63 15.83 12.95 -17.30
C GLU A 63 16.90 12.47 -16.31
N VAL A 64 18.05 13.13 -16.31
CA VAL A 64 19.11 12.88 -15.33
C VAL A 64 19.03 13.94 -14.24
N ILE A 65 18.99 13.49 -13.00
CA ILE A 65 18.95 14.32 -11.80
C ILE A 65 20.22 14.05 -11.02
N THR A 66 20.89 15.09 -10.54
CA THR A 66 21.99 14.96 -9.60
C THR A 66 21.47 15.23 -8.20
N LEU A 67 21.70 14.30 -7.28
CA LEU A 67 21.43 14.46 -5.85
C LEU A 67 22.75 14.72 -5.15
N GLU A 68 22.77 15.76 -4.33
CA GLU A 68 23.90 16.15 -3.50
C GLU A 68 23.69 15.72 -2.04
N SER A 69 24.75 15.84 -1.23
CA SER A 69 24.64 15.60 0.21
C SER A 69 23.44 16.34 0.82
N ASN A 70 22.67 15.64 1.63
CA ASN A 70 21.42 16.06 2.26
C ASN A 70 20.18 16.08 1.37
N ASP A 71 20.26 15.71 0.11
CA ASP A 71 19.06 15.54 -0.70
C ASP A 71 18.38 14.21 -0.40
N ILE A 72 17.05 14.24 -0.48
CA ILE A 72 16.17 13.09 -0.30
C ILE A 72 15.31 13.00 -1.54
N LEU A 73 15.35 11.88 -2.25
CA LEU A 73 14.50 11.62 -3.42
C LEU A 73 13.48 10.55 -3.07
N LEU A 74 12.23 10.75 -3.47
CA LEU A 74 11.21 9.72 -3.50
C LEU A 74 10.94 9.28 -4.94
N ILE A 75 11.29 8.05 -5.26
CA ILE A 75 10.98 7.38 -6.54
C ILE A 75 9.61 6.70 -6.43
N LYS A 76 8.77 6.91 -7.44
CA LYS A 76 7.41 6.38 -7.48
C LYS A 76 7.38 4.93 -7.98
N PRO A 77 6.37 4.15 -7.59
CA PRO A 77 6.17 2.80 -8.10
C PRO A 77 6.16 2.73 -9.63
N ASN A 78 6.77 1.69 -10.18
CA ASN A 78 6.85 1.40 -11.61
C ASN A 78 7.61 2.45 -12.44
N THR A 79 8.42 3.28 -11.81
CA THR A 79 9.30 4.23 -12.49
C THR A 79 10.60 3.53 -12.88
N LEU A 80 10.95 3.58 -14.18
CA LEU A 80 12.26 3.09 -14.64
C LEU A 80 13.33 4.10 -14.20
N HIS A 81 14.33 3.63 -13.51
CA HIS A 81 15.44 4.45 -13.02
C HIS A 81 16.76 3.68 -13.07
N GLU A 82 17.85 4.43 -13.13
CA GLU A 82 19.23 3.96 -13.19
C GLU A 82 20.07 4.91 -12.35
N ILE A 83 21.03 4.39 -11.56
CA ILE A 83 21.78 5.18 -10.58
C ILE A 83 23.28 4.94 -10.76
N TRP A 84 24.08 5.99 -10.70
CA TRP A 84 25.54 5.87 -10.69
C TRP A 84 26.19 6.97 -9.85
N THR A 85 27.39 6.71 -9.40
CA THR A 85 28.22 7.66 -8.65
C THR A 85 29.49 7.97 -9.42
N GLY A 86 29.93 9.23 -9.38
CA GLY A 86 31.21 9.67 -9.94
C GLY A 86 32.27 9.94 -8.87
N GLU A 87 31.94 9.69 -7.60
CA GLU A 87 32.79 9.85 -6.43
C GLU A 87 32.38 8.91 -5.32
N GLN A 88 33.17 8.83 -4.26
CA GLN A 88 32.77 8.06 -3.09
C GLN A 88 31.53 8.70 -2.46
N THR A 89 30.43 7.96 -2.45
CA THR A 89 29.12 8.41 -1.97
C THR A 89 28.60 7.49 -0.88
N SER A 90 27.96 8.06 0.14
CA SER A 90 27.21 7.30 1.13
C SER A 90 25.76 7.69 1.10
N TYR A 91 24.88 6.67 1.06
CA TYR A 91 23.44 6.86 1.00
C TYR A 91 22.68 5.86 1.87
N PHE A 92 21.45 6.24 2.25
CA PHE A 92 20.48 5.39 2.89
C PHE A 92 19.28 5.23 1.97
N ASN A 93 18.86 3.98 1.76
CA ASN A 93 17.76 3.63 0.88
C ASN A 93 16.79 2.70 1.59
N PHE A 94 15.50 2.81 1.28
CA PHE A 94 14.50 1.82 1.67
C PHE A 94 13.28 1.85 0.74
N HIS A 95 12.51 0.74 0.77
CA HIS A 95 11.31 0.58 -0.04
C HIS A 95 10.09 0.39 0.84
N PHE A 96 8.97 1.01 0.44
CA PHE A 96 7.70 0.90 1.15
C PHE A 96 6.50 0.98 0.22
N ASN A 97 5.34 0.53 0.72
CA ASN A 97 4.04 0.78 0.10
C ASN A 97 3.02 1.21 1.15
N VAL A 98 2.06 2.00 0.70
CA VAL A 98 0.87 2.38 1.47
C VAL A 98 -0.35 2.07 0.61
N SER A 99 -1.35 1.37 1.18
CA SER A 99 -2.55 1.00 0.43
C SER A 99 -3.61 2.11 0.36
N ASP A 100 -3.43 3.22 1.12
CA ASP A 100 -4.35 4.37 1.04
C ASP A 100 -4.18 5.11 -0.30
N ALA A 101 -5.25 5.10 -1.09
CA ALA A 101 -5.22 5.68 -2.42
C ALA A 101 -5.11 7.21 -2.42
N ARG A 102 -5.52 7.89 -1.34
CA ARG A 102 -5.39 9.36 -1.22
C ARG A 102 -3.93 9.73 -1.09
N PHE A 103 -3.22 9.02 -0.20
CA PHE A 103 -1.79 9.16 -0.01
C PHE A 103 -1.04 8.91 -1.33
N VAL A 104 -1.27 7.76 -1.94
CA VAL A 104 -0.62 7.38 -3.21
C VAL A 104 -0.91 8.39 -4.31
N ASN A 105 -2.18 8.78 -4.51
CA ASN A 105 -2.54 9.72 -5.56
C ASN A 105 -1.93 11.10 -5.35
N ASN A 106 -1.83 11.57 -4.10
CA ASN A 106 -1.17 12.85 -3.82
C ASN A 106 0.29 12.80 -4.29
N LEU A 107 1.03 11.79 -3.90
CA LEU A 107 2.43 11.63 -4.32
C LEU A 107 2.58 11.45 -5.85
N MET A 108 1.67 10.70 -6.47
CA MET A 108 1.71 10.45 -7.91
C MET A 108 1.44 11.71 -8.78
N MET A 109 0.81 12.75 -8.22
CA MET A 109 0.53 14.00 -8.94
C MET A 109 1.77 14.88 -9.17
N HIS A 110 2.81 14.74 -8.34
CA HIS A 110 4.03 15.53 -8.45
C HIS A 110 5.00 14.89 -9.44
N LYS A 111 5.74 15.68 -10.22
CA LYS A 111 6.70 15.16 -11.20
C LYS A 111 7.88 14.50 -10.49
N ASN A 112 8.59 15.26 -9.68
CA ASN A 112 9.72 14.82 -8.87
C ASN A 112 9.49 15.23 -7.43
N LEU A 113 9.81 14.34 -6.49
CA LEU A 113 9.70 14.57 -5.06
C LEU A 113 11.10 14.56 -4.48
N ILE A 114 11.74 15.72 -4.52
CA ILE A 114 13.07 15.96 -3.98
C ILE A 114 12.94 16.90 -2.79
N PHE A 115 13.47 16.51 -1.67
CA PHE A 115 13.49 17.25 -0.41
C PHE A 115 14.93 17.49 0.02
N ASN A 116 15.14 18.39 0.96
CA ASN A 116 16.49 18.65 1.46
C ASN A 116 16.51 18.62 2.99
N SER A 117 17.39 17.81 3.54
CA SER A 117 17.52 17.56 4.98
C SER A 117 17.68 18.82 5.85
N SER A 118 18.22 19.90 5.27
CA SER A 118 18.38 21.17 5.98
C SER A 118 17.08 21.96 6.14
N LYS A 119 16.07 21.66 5.28
CA LYS A 119 14.77 22.35 5.27
C LYS A 119 13.66 21.47 5.80
N ASP A 120 13.74 20.18 5.53
CA ASP A 120 12.73 19.17 5.87
C ASP A 120 13.21 18.38 7.11
N THR A 121 13.29 19.05 8.27
CA THR A 121 13.88 18.49 9.50
C THR A 121 13.17 17.23 9.98
N GLU A 122 11.84 17.19 9.94
CA GLU A 122 11.05 16.03 10.40
C GLU A 122 11.28 14.80 9.51
N LEU A 123 11.39 14.98 8.19
CA LEU A 123 11.80 13.90 7.28
C LEU A 123 13.19 13.40 7.65
N THR A 124 14.11 14.29 7.91
CA THR A 124 15.51 13.98 8.25
C THR A 124 15.62 13.22 9.56
N GLU A 125 14.88 13.63 10.59
CA GLU A 125 14.87 12.99 11.90
C GLU A 125 14.33 11.57 11.82
N SER A 126 13.22 11.36 11.13
CA SER A 126 12.63 10.02 10.93
C SER A 126 13.56 9.08 10.15
N LEU A 127 14.20 9.57 9.08
CA LEU A 127 15.22 8.81 8.33
C LEU A 127 16.45 8.49 9.18
N GLY A 128 16.91 9.44 10.00
CA GLY A 128 18.01 9.25 10.95
C GLY A 128 17.69 8.17 11.98
N ALA A 129 16.47 8.19 12.52
CA ALA A 129 16.01 7.18 13.47
C ALA A 129 15.90 5.77 12.84
N MET A 130 15.38 5.67 11.61
CA MET A 130 15.37 4.40 10.87
C MET A 130 16.79 3.88 10.60
N ARG A 131 17.69 4.75 10.15
CA ARG A 131 19.09 4.39 9.89
C ARG A 131 19.82 3.93 11.16
N ALA A 132 19.52 4.49 12.32
CA ALA A 132 20.10 4.09 13.59
C ALA A 132 19.72 2.65 14.02
N LEU A 133 18.67 2.08 13.45
CA LEU A 133 18.26 0.68 13.68
C LEU A 133 19.04 -0.32 12.82
N LEU A 134 19.84 0.12 11.83
CA LEU A 134 20.59 -0.78 10.98
C LEU A 134 21.56 -1.64 11.81
N ASN A 135 21.54 -2.93 11.51
CA ASN A 135 22.35 -3.93 12.21
C ASN A 135 23.13 -4.78 11.19
N GLN A 136 24.45 -4.83 11.32
CA GLN A 136 25.32 -5.61 10.44
C GLN A 136 24.98 -7.09 10.38
N LYS A 137 24.40 -7.64 11.45
CA LYS A 137 23.98 -9.07 11.50
C LYS A 137 22.65 -9.33 10.81
N MET A 138 21.93 -8.28 10.39
CA MET A 138 20.60 -8.35 9.78
C MET A 138 19.59 -9.19 10.59
N ILE A 139 19.77 -9.28 11.91
CA ILE A 139 18.87 -9.99 12.82
C ILE A 139 18.11 -8.94 13.61
N TYR A 140 16.81 -8.91 13.40
CA TYR A 140 15.91 -7.96 14.05
C TYR A 140 14.92 -8.72 14.93
N ASP A 141 14.68 -8.20 16.12
CA ASP A 141 13.64 -8.68 17.01
C ASP A 141 12.32 -7.96 16.71
N PHE A 142 11.23 -8.50 17.22
CA PHE A 142 9.89 -7.96 17.04
C PHE A 142 9.76 -6.49 17.53
N LYS A 143 10.51 -6.11 18.57
CA LYS A 143 10.54 -4.73 19.06
C LYS A 143 11.13 -3.79 18.01
N THR A 144 12.24 -4.17 17.40
CA THR A 144 12.91 -3.39 16.35
C THR A 144 12.05 -3.28 15.10
N GLU A 145 11.35 -4.36 14.72
CA GLU A 145 10.39 -4.32 13.60
C GLU A 145 9.27 -3.30 13.86
N PHE A 146 8.72 -3.25 15.08
CA PHE A 146 7.75 -2.21 15.45
C PHE A 146 8.35 -0.80 15.44
N GLN A 147 9.61 -0.62 15.88
CA GLN A 147 10.27 0.67 15.81
C GLN A 147 10.45 1.15 14.37
N ILE A 148 10.78 0.25 13.44
CA ILE A 148 10.82 0.56 12.00
C ILE A 148 9.45 1.07 11.51
N LEU A 149 8.34 0.41 11.88
CA LEU A 149 7.00 0.84 11.49
C LEU A 149 6.60 2.19 12.11
N ILE A 150 7.01 2.47 13.34
CA ILE A 150 6.78 3.77 14.00
C ILE A 150 7.52 4.87 13.21
N TYR A 151 8.82 4.72 12.99
CA TYR A 151 9.61 5.71 12.27
C TYR A 151 9.22 5.86 10.80
N LEU A 152 8.77 4.76 10.17
CA LEU A 152 8.16 4.84 8.85
C LEU A 152 6.86 5.66 8.90
N SER A 153 6.04 5.51 9.92
CA SER A 153 4.80 6.29 10.08
C SER A 153 5.10 7.78 10.31
N ASP A 154 6.11 8.09 11.10
CA ASP A 154 6.59 9.47 11.31
C ASP A 154 7.11 10.06 9.99
N PHE A 155 7.91 9.31 9.23
CA PHE A 155 8.36 9.70 7.90
C PHE A 155 7.19 9.97 6.93
N LEU A 156 6.17 9.10 6.92
CA LEU A 156 5.00 9.27 6.05
C LEU A 156 4.18 10.51 6.44
N LEU A 157 4.09 10.82 7.73
CA LEU A 157 3.42 12.02 8.21
C LEU A 157 4.19 13.27 7.76
N ALA A 158 5.49 13.35 8.03
CA ALA A 158 6.35 14.44 7.59
C ALA A 158 6.33 14.61 6.04
N LEU A 159 6.35 13.50 5.30
CA LEU A 159 6.26 13.51 3.84
C LEU A 159 4.95 14.16 3.36
N MET A 160 3.81 13.86 4.00
CA MET A 160 2.53 14.47 3.65
C MET A 160 2.47 15.96 3.95
N GLU A 161 3.19 16.43 4.95
CA GLU A 161 3.28 17.86 5.30
C GLU A 161 4.21 18.61 4.34
N SER A 162 5.30 17.99 3.92
CA SER A 162 6.28 18.55 2.98
C SER A 162 5.80 18.58 1.52
N VAL A 163 4.82 17.73 1.15
CA VAL A 163 4.32 17.68 -0.23
C VAL A 163 3.23 18.74 -0.46
N PRO A 164 3.38 19.63 -1.46
CA PRO A 164 2.37 20.63 -1.78
C PRO A 164 0.98 20.00 -2.03
N GLY A 165 -0.05 20.50 -1.37
CA GLY A 165 -1.42 20.00 -1.51
C GLY A 165 -1.74 18.75 -0.71
N GLY A 166 -0.85 18.30 0.17
CA GLY A 166 -1.05 17.14 1.03
C GLY A 166 -2.30 17.21 1.91
N ALA A 167 -2.73 18.41 2.27
CA ALA A 167 -4.02 18.71 2.92
C ALA A 167 -5.08 19.26 1.94
N GLY A 168 -5.04 18.86 0.67
CA GLY A 168 -5.93 19.39 -0.39
C GLY A 168 -7.39 19.43 0.04
N LYS A 169 -8.11 20.53 -0.27
CA LYS A 169 -9.53 20.69 0.02
C LYS A 169 -10.29 19.48 -0.51
N ARG A 170 -10.89 18.70 0.39
CA ARG A 170 -11.77 17.58 0.03
C ARG A 170 -12.96 18.13 -0.76
N THR A 171 -13.01 17.82 -2.04
CA THR A 171 -14.21 18.10 -2.84
C THR A 171 -15.29 17.07 -2.54
N ASN A 172 -16.56 17.41 -2.76
CA ASN A 172 -17.66 16.45 -2.59
C ASN A 172 -17.45 15.15 -3.40
N SER A 173 -16.84 15.24 -4.57
CA SER A 173 -16.53 14.06 -5.40
C SER A 173 -15.47 13.16 -4.75
N VAL A 174 -14.46 13.73 -4.12
CA VAL A 174 -13.45 12.96 -3.38
C VAL A 174 -14.09 12.29 -2.16
N ILE A 175 -14.90 13.01 -1.38
CA ILE A 175 -15.64 12.47 -0.23
C ILE A 175 -16.55 11.31 -0.65
N LEU A 176 -17.24 11.42 -1.78
CA LEU A 176 -18.09 10.35 -2.30
C LEU A 176 -17.29 9.12 -2.73
N ALA A 177 -16.13 9.33 -3.37
CA ALA A 177 -15.23 8.24 -3.73
C ALA A 177 -14.66 7.52 -2.50
N GLU A 178 -14.28 8.27 -1.45
CA GLU A 178 -13.84 7.75 -0.16
C GLU A 178 -14.93 6.90 0.50
N LYS A 179 -16.15 7.42 0.61
CA LYS A 179 -17.30 6.68 1.15
C LYS A 179 -17.61 5.39 0.37
N LEU A 180 -17.47 5.43 -0.96
CA LEU A 180 -17.66 4.21 -1.76
C LEU A 180 -16.55 3.19 -1.50
N MET A 181 -15.32 3.65 -1.33
CA MET A 181 -14.19 2.79 -0.96
C MET A 181 -14.43 2.12 0.40
N GLU A 182 -14.84 2.91 1.41
CA GLU A 182 -15.18 2.40 2.75
C GLU A 182 -16.29 1.37 2.70
N LEU A 183 -17.35 1.61 1.90
CA LEU A 183 -18.43 0.64 1.70
C LEU A 183 -17.94 -0.66 1.03
N ILE A 184 -17.04 -0.57 0.07
CA ILE A 184 -16.44 -1.75 -0.57
C ILE A 184 -15.67 -2.57 0.47
N GLN A 185 -14.82 -1.92 1.25
CA GLN A 185 -14.00 -2.57 2.28
C GLN A 185 -14.87 -3.17 3.39
N SER A 186 -15.81 -2.41 3.94
CA SER A 186 -16.67 -2.87 5.03
C SER A 186 -17.57 -4.02 4.61
N ASN A 187 -18.13 -3.99 3.40
CA ASN A 187 -18.95 -5.10 2.90
C ASN A 187 -18.12 -6.37 2.69
N LEU A 188 -16.89 -6.25 2.19
CA LEU A 188 -15.98 -7.39 2.07
C LEU A 188 -15.62 -7.94 3.45
N ALA A 189 -15.22 -7.08 4.38
CA ALA A 189 -14.87 -7.46 5.76
C ALA A 189 -16.05 -8.14 6.49
N THR A 190 -17.27 -7.59 6.38
CA THR A 190 -18.46 -8.19 6.97
C THR A 190 -18.74 -9.56 6.38
N ARG A 191 -18.59 -9.71 5.06
CA ARG A 191 -18.74 -11.00 4.39
C ARG A 191 -17.75 -12.04 4.89
N ILE A 192 -16.47 -11.68 4.97
CA ILE A 192 -15.39 -12.53 5.48
C ILE A 192 -15.69 -12.93 6.93
N GLN A 193 -16.03 -11.98 7.78
CA GLN A 193 -16.34 -12.22 9.19
C GLN A 193 -17.53 -13.17 9.35
N SER A 194 -18.57 -13.01 8.56
CA SER A 194 -19.74 -13.88 8.59
C SER A 194 -19.41 -15.33 8.26
N VAL A 195 -18.47 -15.56 7.33
CA VAL A 195 -18.00 -16.91 6.99
C VAL A 195 -17.16 -17.51 8.11
N LEU A 196 -16.27 -16.72 8.71
CA LEU A 196 -15.39 -17.20 9.78
C LEU A 196 -16.14 -17.53 11.08
N THR A 197 -17.18 -16.77 11.42
CA THR A 197 -17.89 -16.94 12.71
C THR A 197 -19.01 -17.98 12.66
N ASN A 198 -19.70 -18.12 11.54
CA ASN A 198 -20.95 -18.90 11.52
C ASN A 198 -20.81 -20.30 10.94
N ASN A 199 -19.68 -20.67 10.38
CA ASN A 199 -19.48 -21.97 9.69
C ASN A 199 -20.66 -22.34 8.74
N VAL A 200 -21.39 -21.32 8.19
CA VAL A 200 -22.69 -21.49 7.57
C VAL A 200 -22.69 -21.00 6.13
N TYR A 201 -22.78 -21.96 5.24
CA TYR A 201 -23.09 -21.75 3.81
C TYR A 201 -24.56 -21.35 3.55
N SER A 202 -25.38 -21.05 4.58
CA SER A 202 -26.84 -20.99 4.47
C SER A 202 -27.48 -19.62 4.67
N GLU A 203 -26.81 -18.62 5.22
CA GLU A 203 -27.37 -17.26 5.30
C GLU A 203 -26.91 -16.40 4.13
N LYS A 204 -27.81 -15.48 3.68
CA LYS A 204 -27.49 -14.51 2.62
C LYS A 204 -26.31 -13.66 3.01
N LEU A 205 -25.11 -14.09 2.60
CA LEU A 205 -23.92 -13.28 2.75
C LEU A 205 -24.08 -11.93 2.04
N PRO A 206 -23.57 -10.83 2.60
CA PRO A 206 -23.64 -9.52 1.97
C PRO A 206 -23.15 -9.57 0.53
N GLU A 207 -23.97 -9.11 -0.40
CA GLU A 207 -23.58 -9.04 -1.80
C GLU A 207 -22.54 -7.94 -2.03
N LEU A 208 -21.50 -8.27 -2.75
CA LEU A 208 -20.50 -7.29 -3.20
C LEU A 208 -21.00 -6.51 -4.43
N ASN A 209 -22.20 -5.92 -4.29
CA ASN A 209 -22.88 -5.23 -5.38
C ASN A 209 -22.60 -3.73 -5.36
N LEU A 210 -21.76 -3.29 -6.28
CA LEU A 210 -21.34 -1.89 -6.40
C LEU A 210 -22.49 -0.93 -6.71
N ALA A 211 -23.55 -1.38 -7.41
CA ALA A 211 -24.70 -0.54 -7.69
C ALA A 211 -25.52 -0.28 -6.42
N GLN A 212 -25.70 -1.28 -5.57
CA GLN A 212 -26.35 -1.11 -4.25
C GLN A 212 -25.53 -0.20 -3.34
N MET A 213 -24.20 -0.30 -3.38
CA MET A 213 -23.32 0.61 -2.61
C MET A 213 -23.47 2.06 -3.08
N ALA A 214 -23.54 2.31 -4.39
CA ALA A 214 -23.80 3.63 -4.93
C ALA A 214 -25.18 4.17 -4.50
N GLN A 215 -26.22 3.32 -4.49
CA GLN A 215 -27.56 3.70 -4.00
C GLN A 215 -27.55 4.10 -2.51
N LYS A 216 -26.79 3.40 -1.66
CA LYS A 216 -26.62 3.80 -0.26
C LYS A 216 -26.02 5.20 -0.11
N LEU A 217 -25.21 5.62 -1.06
CA LEU A 217 -24.64 6.97 -1.11
C LEU A 217 -25.56 7.99 -1.83
N GLN A 218 -26.76 7.57 -2.25
CA GLN A 218 -27.72 8.39 -3.00
C GLN A 218 -27.16 8.95 -4.31
N ILE A 219 -26.30 8.19 -4.99
CA ILE A 219 -25.71 8.54 -6.28
C ILE A 219 -25.96 7.45 -7.32
N SER A 220 -25.93 7.83 -8.59
CA SER A 220 -26.06 6.85 -9.65
C SER A 220 -24.79 5.97 -9.74
N PRO A 221 -24.91 4.68 -10.14
CA PRO A 221 -23.76 3.83 -10.36
C PRO A 221 -22.72 4.39 -11.32
N SER A 222 -23.18 5.08 -12.36
CA SER A 222 -22.29 5.71 -13.36
C SER A 222 -21.47 6.82 -12.73
N TYR A 223 -22.10 7.69 -11.94
CA TYR A 223 -21.42 8.79 -11.24
C TYR A 223 -20.47 8.24 -10.17
N ALA A 224 -20.87 7.21 -9.41
CA ALA A 224 -20.00 6.51 -8.46
C ALA A 224 -18.74 5.96 -9.15
N PHE A 225 -18.90 5.35 -10.32
CA PHE A 225 -17.77 4.86 -11.12
C PHE A 225 -16.84 5.99 -11.57
N GLU A 226 -17.40 7.09 -12.07
CA GLU A 226 -16.64 8.25 -12.56
C GLU A 226 -15.81 8.89 -11.44
N VAL A 227 -16.45 9.25 -10.32
CA VAL A 227 -15.74 9.89 -9.20
C VAL A 227 -14.68 8.98 -8.59
N PHE A 228 -14.97 7.70 -8.47
CA PHE A 228 -14.01 6.73 -7.95
C PHE A 228 -12.81 6.59 -8.90
N LYS A 229 -13.05 6.43 -10.20
CA LYS A 229 -11.99 6.32 -11.21
C LYS A 229 -11.16 7.61 -11.30
N LYS A 230 -11.80 8.77 -11.18
CA LYS A 230 -11.11 10.06 -11.18
C LYS A 230 -10.20 10.20 -9.96
N THR A 231 -10.66 9.78 -8.77
CA THR A 231 -9.95 9.88 -7.50
C THR A 231 -8.85 8.83 -7.39
N TYR A 232 -9.18 7.55 -7.69
CA TYR A 232 -8.28 6.43 -7.42
C TYR A 232 -7.58 5.85 -8.66
N LYS A 233 -7.75 6.47 -9.85
CA LYS A 233 -7.17 6.05 -11.13
C LYS A 233 -7.47 4.60 -11.53
N GLN A 234 -8.37 3.93 -10.82
CA GLN A 234 -8.86 2.59 -11.07
C GLN A 234 -10.38 2.54 -10.86
N SER A 235 -11.05 1.57 -11.49
CA SER A 235 -12.49 1.42 -11.28
C SER A 235 -12.81 0.77 -9.93
N PRO A 236 -14.03 1.00 -9.36
CA PRO A 236 -14.47 0.32 -8.13
C PRO A 236 -14.37 -1.21 -8.24
N ARG A 237 -14.63 -1.75 -9.44
CA ARG A 237 -14.54 -3.19 -9.70
C ARG A 237 -13.11 -3.71 -9.67
N GLN A 238 -12.16 -2.95 -10.25
CA GLN A 238 -10.73 -3.30 -10.19
C GLN A 238 -10.24 -3.24 -8.75
N TYR A 239 -10.66 -2.22 -7.98
CA TYR A 239 -10.32 -2.08 -6.57
C TYR A 239 -10.86 -3.25 -5.74
N LEU A 240 -12.14 -3.59 -5.88
CA LEU A 240 -12.74 -4.74 -5.19
C LEU A 240 -12.03 -6.05 -5.56
N THR A 241 -11.73 -6.26 -6.85
CA THR A 241 -10.99 -7.46 -7.29
C THR A 241 -9.61 -7.54 -6.63
N LYS A 242 -8.90 -6.41 -6.53
CA LYS A 242 -7.60 -6.34 -5.84
C LYS A 242 -7.71 -6.79 -4.38
N LEU A 243 -8.69 -6.24 -3.65
CA LEU A 243 -8.93 -6.61 -2.25
C LEU A 243 -9.26 -8.10 -2.10
N ILE A 244 -10.14 -8.62 -2.95
CA ILE A 244 -10.50 -10.05 -2.96
C ILE A 244 -9.26 -10.93 -3.19
N MET A 245 -8.36 -10.55 -4.11
CA MET A 245 -7.15 -11.34 -4.38
C MET A 245 -6.14 -11.28 -3.24
N GLN A 246 -6.02 -10.13 -2.57
CA GLN A 246 -5.20 -10.01 -1.37
C GLN A 246 -5.72 -10.89 -0.23
N GLU A 247 -7.03 -10.87 0.02
CA GLU A 247 -7.64 -11.76 1.02
C GLU A 247 -7.50 -13.23 0.65
N ALA A 248 -7.64 -13.57 -0.62
CA ALA A 248 -7.41 -14.94 -1.08
C ALA A 248 -5.99 -15.42 -0.78
N GLN A 249 -4.97 -14.57 -1.01
CA GLN A 249 -3.59 -14.90 -0.67
C GLN A 249 -3.43 -15.12 0.82
N ASN A 250 -3.98 -14.25 1.69
CA ASN A 250 -3.92 -14.39 3.14
C ASN A 250 -4.52 -15.73 3.60
N TRP A 251 -5.66 -16.13 3.07
CA TRP A 251 -6.33 -17.37 3.46
C TRP A 251 -5.62 -18.63 2.93
N LEU A 252 -4.99 -18.53 1.76
CA LEU A 252 -4.20 -19.63 1.22
C LEU A 252 -2.92 -19.91 2.02
N LEU A 253 -2.50 -19.02 2.91
CA LEU A 253 -1.43 -19.26 3.87
C LEU A 253 -1.84 -20.24 4.99
N ILE A 254 -3.15 -20.49 5.15
CA ILE A 254 -3.68 -21.41 6.16
C ILE A 254 -3.85 -22.80 5.50
N PRO A 255 -3.04 -23.81 5.86
CA PRO A 255 -2.97 -25.08 5.11
C PRO A 255 -4.28 -25.87 5.04
N GLU A 256 -5.14 -25.72 6.04
CA GLU A 256 -6.35 -26.54 6.20
C GLU A 256 -7.58 -25.96 5.50
N ILE A 257 -7.52 -24.73 4.98
CA ILE A 257 -8.65 -24.09 4.32
C ILE A 257 -8.77 -24.60 2.87
N ARG A 258 -9.95 -25.10 2.53
CA ARG A 258 -10.21 -25.55 1.17
C ARG A 258 -10.39 -24.37 0.22
N ILE A 259 -9.78 -24.46 -0.96
CA ILE A 259 -9.86 -23.42 -2.01
C ILE A 259 -11.31 -23.10 -2.39
N GLN A 260 -12.19 -24.11 -2.34
CA GLN A 260 -13.62 -23.94 -2.59
C GLN A 260 -14.28 -23.03 -1.56
N ASP A 261 -13.94 -23.19 -0.28
CA ASP A 261 -14.49 -22.38 0.80
C ASP A 261 -14.01 -20.93 0.70
N ILE A 262 -12.73 -20.73 0.38
CA ILE A 262 -12.17 -19.40 0.08
C ILE A 262 -12.94 -18.75 -1.08
N SER A 263 -13.17 -19.48 -2.16
CA SER A 263 -13.88 -18.99 -3.33
C SER A 263 -15.28 -18.46 -2.98
N TYR A 264 -16.08 -19.26 -2.27
CA TYR A 264 -17.43 -18.86 -1.87
C TYR A 264 -17.45 -17.70 -0.86
N ALA A 265 -16.54 -17.73 0.10
CA ALA A 265 -16.39 -16.64 1.08
C ALA A 265 -16.07 -15.30 0.38
N LEU A 266 -15.24 -15.31 -0.63
CA LEU A 266 -14.87 -14.14 -1.40
C LEU A 266 -15.88 -13.73 -2.48
N GLY A 267 -17.03 -14.40 -2.55
CA GLY A 267 -18.16 -13.99 -3.39
C GLY A 267 -18.19 -14.61 -4.80
N TYR A 268 -17.40 -15.63 -5.05
CA TYR A 268 -17.49 -16.38 -6.31
C TYR A 268 -18.54 -17.49 -6.19
N SER A 269 -19.43 -17.55 -7.15
CA SER A 269 -20.41 -18.65 -7.27
C SER A 269 -19.79 -19.93 -7.86
N ASP A 270 -18.63 -19.80 -8.53
CA ASP A 270 -17.93 -20.89 -9.19
C ASP A 270 -16.43 -20.85 -8.83
N PRO A 271 -15.91 -21.89 -8.14
CA PRO A 271 -14.49 -22.00 -7.82
C PRO A 271 -13.55 -22.02 -9.04
N ALA A 272 -14.04 -22.48 -10.19
CA ALA A 272 -13.24 -22.46 -11.42
C ALA A 272 -13.07 -21.02 -11.92
N HIS A 273 -14.09 -20.16 -11.77
CA HIS A 273 -13.97 -18.74 -12.07
C HIS A 273 -12.97 -18.05 -11.13
N PHE A 274 -13.04 -18.32 -9.82
CA PHE A 274 -12.06 -17.85 -8.85
C PHE A 274 -10.64 -18.25 -9.25
N THR A 275 -10.42 -19.54 -9.55
CA THR A 275 -9.10 -20.07 -9.92
C THR A 275 -8.51 -19.37 -11.15
N ARG A 276 -9.34 -19.10 -12.18
CA ARG A 276 -8.90 -18.36 -13.37
C ARG A 276 -8.52 -16.91 -13.03
N GLN A 277 -9.31 -16.23 -12.19
CA GLN A 277 -9.05 -14.87 -11.79
C GLN A 277 -7.80 -14.78 -10.92
N PHE A 278 -7.64 -15.67 -9.96
CA PHE A 278 -6.46 -15.73 -9.10
C PHE A 278 -5.18 -15.93 -9.93
N LYS A 279 -5.19 -16.93 -10.84
CA LYS A 279 -4.05 -17.15 -11.74
C LYS A 279 -3.74 -15.94 -12.62
N LYS A 280 -4.76 -15.25 -13.12
CA LYS A 280 -4.57 -14.01 -13.91
C LYS A 280 -3.89 -12.91 -13.09
N TRP A 281 -4.15 -12.85 -11.79
CA TRP A 281 -3.62 -11.83 -10.90
C TRP A 281 -2.24 -12.14 -10.33
N THR A 282 -1.99 -13.40 -9.97
CA THR A 282 -0.77 -13.83 -9.26
C THR A 282 0.23 -14.53 -10.17
N GLY A 283 -0.19 -14.95 -11.38
CA GLY A 283 0.61 -15.77 -12.29
C GLY A 283 0.46 -17.27 -12.06
N GLU A 284 -0.06 -17.71 -10.91
CA GLU A 284 -0.17 -19.12 -10.53
C GLU A 284 -1.57 -19.49 -10.00
N THR A 285 -1.88 -20.77 -9.95
CA THR A 285 -3.18 -21.23 -9.40
C THR A 285 -3.18 -21.16 -7.87
N PRO A 286 -4.37 -21.03 -7.21
CA PRO A 286 -4.47 -21.07 -5.76
C PRO A 286 -3.79 -22.30 -5.14
N ARG A 287 -3.89 -23.46 -5.81
CA ARG A 287 -3.26 -24.72 -5.36
C ARG A 287 -1.73 -24.68 -5.41
N GLN A 288 -1.18 -24.04 -6.43
CA GLN A 288 0.28 -23.85 -6.56
C GLN A 288 0.77 -22.90 -5.48
N PHE A 289 0.08 -21.78 -5.28
CA PHE A 289 0.38 -20.80 -4.24
C PHE A 289 0.35 -21.45 -2.83
N GLN A 290 -0.70 -22.18 -2.50
CA GLN A 290 -0.83 -22.86 -1.20
C GLN A 290 0.29 -23.88 -0.94
N LYS A 291 0.75 -24.61 -1.97
CA LYS A 291 1.85 -25.58 -1.83
C LYS A 291 3.21 -24.94 -1.57
N GLN A 292 3.46 -23.74 -2.06
CA GLN A 292 4.74 -23.04 -1.84
C GLN A 292 4.90 -22.57 -0.40
N VAL A 293 3.78 -22.31 0.27
CA VAL A 293 3.76 -21.76 1.64
C VAL A 293 3.67 -22.85 2.70
N SER A 294 3.19 -24.04 2.34
CA SER A 294 3.21 -25.23 3.20
C SER A 294 4.48 -26.03 2.89
N PRO A 295 5.55 -25.92 3.69
CA PRO A 295 6.69 -26.82 3.50
C PRO A 295 6.20 -28.24 3.70
N THR A 296 6.43 -29.06 2.70
CA THR A 296 6.22 -30.52 2.74
C THR A 296 6.87 -31.08 4.01
N GLN A 297 6.07 -31.72 4.86
CA GLN A 297 6.55 -32.61 5.91
C GLN A 297 7.33 -33.74 5.29
#